data_7def4ecb9ae19ce0a286ea584d96105d
#
_entry.id   7def4ecb9ae19ce0a286ea584d96105d
#
_cell.length_a   1.000
_cell.length_b   1.000
_cell.length_c   1.000
_cell.angle_alpha   90.00
_cell.angle_beta   90.00
_cell.angle_gamma   90.00
#
_symmetry.space_group_name_H-M   'P 1'
#
loop_
_entity.id
_entity.type
_entity.pdbx_description
1 polymer ?
#
loop_
_entity_poly.entity_id
_entity_poly.type
_entity_poly.pdbx_seq_one_letter_code
_entity_poly.pdbx_strand_id
1 'polypeptide(L)'
;MLYDSLFEMTVDVLKRRLKLIATAKKVTRKDDIVEQISRFVLSEKIKDYWQMLDELDQLAISEAIYYWHGRYYSDRFLAKYNQQPAYFITSRYGSKLATSNSRYLGLFFYNQHIPEDLQSLLKKFVQKPEATQIITETELPENYLFDPENDPNNFSPVTVSITEVLIRHDLPAVLNLINQGKITVSDKTGVATSASIRSLEGVLSSGDYYQPEQQIDIKTYEGGPIRPIRTYAWPLLLQSSGLVKRNGKKLVLTRKGIKALTSPFSEMIKLIYERWRDKATLDEYSRINLIKGQKAKGRIMAAPSHRRLEIDLLLSACPVGEWISIDNLLRYIRAGDYDIKICHDYYRLYLAEAGYGTLAYAEKPFEVMTGRYIMVYFFEYLATLGMIDIAYIPPYYARDDYRDLWGADEIKFLSRYDGLLYFRLNALGEYCLGLNHQYHYEQAETTHLFEINEQFELILTRNILPDEQQILSLFAKETDHKQWELSELLTLEAIEKGQNTEDFYDFLQQRCVQKLPLEVMDFFTEQNDKATAFSDGGRAQLIHSSSRLIKFIVSEKTTKNLCQQVDSRSILVLDKKEKEFRKALKKMGYLLPLTHKI
;
A
#
# COMPACT_ATOMS: atom_id res chain seq x y z
N MET A 1 -30.56 -22.66 -22.79
CA MET A 1 -31.30 -22.31 -24.03
C MET A 1 -32.43 -21.36 -23.71
N LEU A 2 -32.83 -20.49 -24.66
CA LEU A 2 -33.93 -19.52 -24.47
C LEU A 2 -35.24 -20.22 -24.07
N TYR A 3 -35.56 -21.32 -24.71
CA TYR A 3 -36.80 -22.07 -24.47
C TYR A 3 -36.89 -22.50 -23.00
N ASP A 4 -35.84 -23.05 -22.42
CA ASP A 4 -35.80 -23.52 -21.03
C ASP A 4 -35.97 -22.35 -20.06
N SER A 5 -35.26 -21.24 -20.30
CA SER A 5 -35.39 -20.02 -19.48
C SER A 5 -36.81 -19.43 -19.50
N LEU A 6 -37.50 -19.50 -20.63
CA LEU A 6 -38.91 -19.10 -20.73
C LEU A 6 -39.82 -20.09 -20.00
N PHE A 7 -39.56 -21.39 -20.11
CA PHE A 7 -40.38 -22.42 -19.50
C PHE A 7 -40.35 -22.40 -17.97
N GLU A 8 -39.26 -21.93 -17.38
CA GLU A 8 -39.15 -21.73 -15.92
C GLU A 8 -40.00 -20.55 -15.41
N MET A 9 -40.45 -19.63 -16.28
CA MET A 9 -41.20 -18.46 -15.87
C MET A 9 -42.68 -18.77 -15.60
N THR A 10 -43.32 -17.93 -14.76
CA THR A 10 -44.74 -17.97 -14.54
C THR A 10 -45.53 -17.46 -15.78
N VAL A 11 -46.77 -17.99 -15.95
CA VAL A 11 -47.64 -17.58 -17.08
C VAL A 11 -47.87 -16.08 -17.11
N ASP A 12 -47.95 -15.41 -15.96
CA ASP A 12 -48.17 -13.96 -15.88
C ASP A 12 -46.98 -13.15 -16.37
N VAL A 13 -45.76 -13.60 -16.06
CA VAL A 13 -44.51 -13.02 -16.58
C VAL A 13 -44.43 -13.21 -18.09
N LEU A 14 -44.74 -14.41 -18.57
CA LEU A 14 -44.75 -14.72 -20.01
C LEU A 14 -45.78 -13.87 -20.77
N LYS A 15 -46.99 -13.71 -20.24
CA LYS A 15 -48.03 -12.84 -20.84
C LYS A 15 -47.60 -11.37 -20.91
N ARG A 16 -46.87 -10.88 -19.87
CA ARG A 16 -46.30 -9.50 -19.91
C ARG A 16 -45.28 -9.35 -21.02
N ARG A 17 -44.39 -10.35 -21.18
CA ARG A 17 -43.39 -10.34 -22.28
C ARG A 17 -44.03 -10.45 -23.66
N LEU A 18 -45.04 -11.32 -23.81
CA LEU A 18 -45.76 -11.49 -25.06
C LEU A 18 -46.42 -10.18 -25.52
N LYS A 19 -46.93 -9.36 -24.58
CA LYS A 19 -47.50 -8.03 -24.87
C LYS A 19 -46.50 -7.02 -25.43
N LEU A 20 -45.19 -7.24 -25.22
CA LEU A 20 -44.15 -6.38 -25.80
C LEU A 20 -43.97 -6.63 -27.29
N ILE A 21 -44.43 -7.79 -27.80
CA ILE A 21 -44.30 -8.18 -29.20
C ILE A 21 -45.52 -7.73 -29.96
N ALA A 22 -45.42 -6.69 -30.79
CA ALA A 22 -46.54 -6.09 -31.50
C ALA A 22 -47.30 -7.07 -32.42
N THR A 23 -46.60 -8.08 -32.95
CA THR A 23 -47.16 -9.09 -33.87
C THR A 23 -47.67 -10.35 -33.17
N ALA A 24 -47.64 -10.40 -31.83
CA ALA A 24 -48.03 -11.60 -31.08
C ALA A 24 -49.53 -11.87 -31.14
N LYS A 25 -49.90 -13.14 -31.37
CA LYS A 25 -51.26 -13.59 -31.27
C LYS A 25 -51.66 -13.86 -29.82
N LYS A 26 -52.92 -13.62 -29.49
CA LYS A 26 -53.45 -13.85 -28.15
C LYS A 26 -53.58 -15.36 -27.90
N VAL A 27 -52.74 -15.90 -27.03
CA VAL A 27 -52.70 -17.31 -26.62
C VAL A 27 -52.78 -17.43 -25.12
N THR A 28 -53.26 -18.57 -24.60
CA THR A 28 -53.50 -18.77 -23.15
C THR A 28 -52.68 -19.90 -22.55
N ARG A 29 -52.33 -20.90 -23.37
CA ARG A 29 -51.50 -22.05 -22.89
C ARG A 29 -50.04 -21.65 -22.76
N LYS A 30 -49.39 -22.10 -21.74
CA LYS A 30 -47.99 -21.80 -21.43
C LYS A 30 -47.08 -22.13 -22.63
N ASP A 31 -47.22 -23.32 -23.18
CA ASP A 31 -46.39 -23.80 -24.30
C ASP A 31 -46.50 -22.92 -25.53
N ASP A 32 -47.75 -22.52 -25.91
CA ASP A 32 -47.98 -21.66 -27.04
C ASP A 32 -47.36 -20.25 -26.84
N ILE A 33 -47.41 -19.74 -25.60
CA ILE A 33 -46.79 -18.46 -25.25
C ILE A 33 -45.29 -18.56 -25.39
N VAL A 34 -44.65 -19.61 -24.81
CA VAL A 34 -43.23 -19.86 -24.88
C VAL A 34 -42.76 -20.00 -26.32
N GLU A 35 -43.49 -20.79 -27.13
CA GLU A 35 -43.15 -20.99 -28.55
C GLU A 35 -43.20 -19.66 -29.34
N GLN A 36 -44.23 -18.83 -29.14
CA GLN A 36 -44.34 -17.56 -29.83
C GLN A 36 -43.21 -16.59 -29.47
N ILE A 37 -42.89 -16.47 -28.14
CA ILE A 37 -41.82 -15.59 -27.68
C ILE A 37 -40.49 -16.11 -28.24
N SER A 38 -40.21 -17.42 -28.11
CA SER A 38 -38.95 -18.01 -28.54
C SER A 38 -38.72 -17.83 -30.05
N ARG A 39 -39.74 -18.14 -30.87
CA ARG A 39 -39.68 -17.96 -32.33
C ARG A 39 -39.45 -16.50 -32.72
N PHE A 40 -40.03 -15.55 -32.02
CA PHE A 40 -39.86 -14.13 -32.29
C PHE A 40 -38.46 -13.66 -31.89
N VAL A 41 -38.03 -13.94 -30.64
CA VAL A 41 -36.76 -13.48 -30.08
C VAL A 41 -35.55 -14.04 -30.82
N LEU A 42 -35.65 -15.29 -31.30
CA LEU A 42 -34.59 -15.94 -32.11
C LEU A 42 -34.67 -15.62 -33.62
N SER A 43 -35.56 -14.69 -34.02
CA SER A 43 -35.64 -14.24 -35.41
C SER A 43 -34.95 -12.88 -35.61
N GLU A 44 -34.66 -12.52 -36.87
CA GLU A 44 -34.06 -11.23 -37.21
C GLU A 44 -34.90 -10.01 -36.78
N LYS A 45 -36.19 -10.20 -36.47
CA LYS A 45 -37.09 -9.14 -35.99
C LYS A 45 -36.70 -8.57 -34.62
N ILE A 46 -35.89 -9.29 -33.85
CA ILE A 46 -35.35 -8.78 -32.56
C ILE A 46 -34.45 -7.56 -32.77
N LYS A 47 -33.85 -7.41 -33.97
CA LYS A 47 -33.03 -6.25 -34.33
C LYS A 47 -33.83 -4.95 -34.33
N ASP A 48 -35.11 -4.97 -34.73
CA ASP A 48 -35.94 -3.78 -34.69
C ASP A 48 -36.14 -3.30 -33.24
N TYR A 49 -36.29 -4.24 -32.30
CA TYR A 49 -36.43 -3.94 -30.87
C TYR A 49 -35.12 -3.48 -30.23
N TRP A 50 -34.00 -4.00 -30.69
CA TRP A 50 -32.69 -3.47 -30.34
C TRP A 50 -32.54 -1.99 -30.73
N GLN A 51 -32.99 -1.61 -31.90
CA GLN A 51 -32.92 -0.22 -32.39
C GLN A 51 -33.86 0.74 -31.64
N MET A 52 -34.90 0.23 -30.97
CA MET A 52 -35.81 1.02 -30.13
C MET A 52 -35.24 1.30 -28.72
N LEU A 53 -34.21 0.56 -28.29
CA LEU A 53 -33.59 0.74 -27.01
C LEU A 53 -32.74 2.02 -26.96
N ASP A 54 -32.68 2.65 -25.80
CA ASP A 54 -31.75 3.75 -25.58
C ASP A 54 -30.31 3.25 -25.46
N GLU A 55 -29.36 4.17 -25.41
CA GLU A 55 -27.93 3.87 -25.38
C GLU A 55 -27.54 3.02 -24.18
N LEU A 56 -28.06 3.32 -22.96
CA LEU A 56 -27.77 2.55 -21.76
C LEU A 56 -28.32 1.12 -21.84
N ASP A 57 -29.48 0.94 -22.39
CA ASP A 57 -30.09 -0.36 -22.60
C ASP A 57 -29.27 -1.20 -23.58
N GLN A 58 -28.82 -0.59 -24.67
CA GLN A 58 -27.97 -1.23 -25.68
C GLN A 58 -26.61 -1.62 -25.08
N LEU A 59 -25.99 -0.73 -24.28
CA LEU A 59 -24.74 -1.01 -23.58
C LEU A 59 -24.90 -2.18 -22.58
N ALA A 60 -26.05 -2.29 -21.89
CA ALA A 60 -26.29 -3.40 -20.96
C ALA A 60 -26.29 -4.77 -21.67
N ILE A 61 -26.89 -4.85 -22.86
CA ILE A 61 -26.85 -6.06 -23.68
C ILE A 61 -25.43 -6.32 -24.19
N SER A 62 -24.77 -5.27 -24.70
CA SER A 62 -23.39 -5.37 -25.23
C SER A 62 -22.41 -5.88 -24.18
N GLU A 63 -22.42 -5.29 -22.98
CA GLU A 63 -21.58 -5.74 -21.87
C GLU A 63 -21.86 -7.20 -21.49
N ALA A 64 -23.14 -7.55 -21.36
CA ALA A 64 -23.53 -8.91 -20.98
C ALA A 64 -23.01 -9.94 -21.99
N ILE A 65 -23.15 -9.71 -23.30
CA ILE A 65 -22.77 -10.71 -24.32
C ILE A 65 -21.27 -10.76 -24.62
N TYR A 66 -20.53 -9.66 -24.42
CA TYR A 66 -19.11 -9.61 -24.78
C TYR A 66 -18.16 -9.83 -23.61
N TYR A 67 -18.52 -9.36 -22.41
CA TYR A 67 -17.61 -9.39 -21.26
C TYR A 67 -18.13 -10.19 -20.07
N TRP A 68 -19.46 -10.38 -19.92
CA TRP A 68 -20.04 -10.96 -18.70
C TRP A 68 -20.77 -12.29 -18.93
N HIS A 69 -20.41 -13.03 -19.96
CA HIS A 69 -20.95 -14.36 -20.24
C HIS A 69 -22.49 -14.41 -20.27
N GLY A 70 -23.10 -13.38 -20.79
CA GLY A 70 -24.55 -13.23 -20.90
C GLY A 70 -25.24 -12.68 -19.65
N ARG A 71 -24.56 -12.50 -18.53
CA ARG A 71 -25.17 -12.05 -17.28
C ARG A 71 -25.01 -10.55 -17.10
N TYR A 72 -26.08 -9.88 -16.65
CA TYR A 72 -26.02 -8.47 -16.26
C TYR A 72 -25.60 -8.34 -14.79
N TYR A 73 -24.62 -7.49 -14.51
CA TYR A 73 -24.14 -7.15 -13.17
C TYR A 73 -24.34 -5.66 -12.92
N SER A 74 -25.33 -5.33 -12.09
CA SER A 74 -25.72 -3.95 -11.77
C SER A 74 -24.56 -3.10 -11.28
N ASP A 75 -23.78 -3.65 -10.33
CA ASP A 75 -22.65 -2.92 -9.71
C ASP A 75 -21.51 -2.66 -10.70
N ARG A 76 -21.21 -3.64 -11.58
CA ARG A 76 -20.21 -3.48 -12.64
C ARG A 76 -20.65 -2.44 -13.67
N PHE A 77 -21.92 -2.49 -14.05
CA PHE A 77 -22.48 -1.54 -15.02
C PHE A 77 -22.48 -0.11 -14.46
N LEU A 78 -22.92 0.05 -13.20
CA LEU A 78 -22.91 1.34 -12.51
C LEU A 78 -21.48 1.89 -12.36
N ALA A 79 -20.50 1.05 -12.03
CA ALA A 79 -19.10 1.45 -11.93
C ALA A 79 -18.51 1.93 -13.27
N LYS A 80 -18.95 1.35 -14.39
CA LYS A 80 -18.46 1.72 -15.72
C LYS A 80 -19.14 2.97 -16.28
N TYR A 81 -20.47 3.06 -16.13
CA TYR A 81 -21.30 4.06 -16.82
C TYR A 81 -21.93 5.12 -15.91
N ASN A 82 -21.75 4.99 -14.59
CA ASN A 82 -22.33 5.87 -13.55
C ASN A 82 -23.87 5.98 -13.60
N GLN A 83 -24.52 5.14 -14.35
CA GLN A 83 -25.98 5.09 -14.55
C GLN A 83 -26.41 3.64 -14.76
N GLN A 84 -27.71 3.38 -14.63
CA GLN A 84 -28.29 2.06 -14.89
C GLN A 84 -29.52 2.16 -15.78
N PRO A 85 -29.76 1.15 -16.65
CA PRO A 85 -31.03 1.05 -17.39
C PRO A 85 -32.22 1.02 -16.44
N ALA A 86 -33.28 1.73 -16.79
CA ALA A 86 -34.49 1.81 -15.96
C ALA A 86 -35.12 0.42 -15.69
N TYR A 87 -34.91 -0.53 -16.59
CA TYR A 87 -35.37 -1.92 -16.44
C TYR A 87 -34.82 -2.62 -15.20
N PHE A 88 -33.59 -2.33 -14.77
CA PHE A 88 -32.95 -2.97 -13.62
C PHE A 88 -33.13 -2.21 -12.30
N ILE A 89 -33.70 -0.99 -12.36
CA ILE A 89 -33.98 -0.20 -11.15
C ILE A 89 -35.29 -0.71 -10.52
N THR A 90 -35.18 -1.37 -9.37
CA THR A 90 -36.34 -1.80 -8.57
C THR A 90 -36.95 -0.61 -7.86
N SER A 91 -38.05 -0.08 -8.38
CA SER A 91 -38.82 0.97 -7.70
C SER A 91 -39.90 0.37 -6.79
N ARG A 92 -39.94 0.78 -5.51
CA ARG A 92 -41.05 0.50 -4.58
C ARG A 92 -42.34 1.24 -4.92
N TYR A 93 -42.27 2.30 -5.75
CA TYR A 93 -43.42 3.15 -6.14
C TYR A 93 -43.44 3.31 -7.65
N GLY A 94 -44.36 2.62 -8.31
CA GLY A 94 -44.79 2.73 -9.70
C GLY A 94 -43.66 3.02 -10.70
N SER A 95 -43.25 2.03 -11.43
CA SER A 95 -42.10 2.11 -12.31
C SER A 95 -42.28 3.10 -13.44
N LYS A 96 -41.33 4.02 -13.67
CA LYS A 96 -41.11 4.75 -14.92
C LYS A 96 -41.01 3.81 -16.14
N LEU A 97 -40.93 2.50 -15.90
CA LEU A 97 -40.82 1.43 -16.89
C LEU A 97 -42.03 1.33 -17.83
N ALA A 98 -43.21 1.71 -17.38
CA ALA A 98 -44.44 1.58 -18.18
C ALA A 98 -44.45 2.48 -19.42
N THR A 99 -43.69 3.59 -19.40
CA THR A 99 -43.63 4.59 -20.47
C THR A 99 -42.28 4.61 -21.20
N SER A 100 -41.26 3.86 -20.72
CA SER A 100 -39.90 3.82 -21.28
C SER A 100 -39.74 2.65 -22.26
N ASN A 101 -38.95 2.86 -23.32
CA ASN A 101 -38.48 1.79 -24.20
C ASN A 101 -37.63 0.74 -23.49
N SER A 102 -37.03 1.08 -22.36
CA SER A 102 -36.26 0.16 -21.48
C SER A 102 -37.06 -1.11 -21.10
N ARG A 103 -38.39 -1.08 -21.11
CA ARG A 103 -39.25 -2.27 -20.95
C ARG A 103 -38.91 -3.40 -21.93
N TYR A 104 -38.43 -3.06 -23.13
CA TYR A 104 -38.07 -4.04 -24.16
C TYR A 104 -36.83 -4.85 -23.80
N LEU A 105 -36.00 -4.43 -22.83
CA LEU A 105 -34.94 -5.26 -22.27
C LEU A 105 -35.47 -6.61 -21.74
N GLY A 106 -36.76 -6.65 -21.36
CA GLY A 106 -37.41 -7.91 -20.99
C GLY A 106 -37.48 -8.94 -22.11
N LEU A 107 -37.24 -8.60 -23.38
CA LEU A 107 -37.11 -9.56 -24.48
C LEU A 107 -35.71 -10.12 -24.62
N PHE A 108 -34.72 -9.51 -24.02
CA PHE A 108 -33.31 -9.89 -24.08
C PHE A 108 -32.83 -10.61 -22.81
N PHE A 109 -33.24 -10.12 -21.63
CA PHE A 109 -32.79 -10.65 -20.35
C PHE A 109 -33.83 -11.57 -19.67
N TYR A 110 -33.37 -12.73 -19.23
CA TYR A 110 -34.12 -13.76 -18.51
C TYR A 110 -33.44 -14.03 -17.17
N ASN A 111 -34.03 -13.56 -16.07
CA ASN A 111 -33.36 -13.56 -14.75
C ASN A 111 -31.96 -12.94 -14.79
N GLN A 112 -31.84 -11.76 -15.37
CA GLN A 112 -30.57 -11.02 -15.57
C GLN A 112 -29.55 -11.76 -16.47
N HIS A 113 -29.98 -12.77 -17.22
CA HIS A 113 -29.12 -13.53 -18.12
C HIS A 113 -29.67 -13.56 -19.54
N ILE A 114 -28.81 -13.42 -20.54
CA ILE A 114 -29.11 -13.59 -21.97
C ILE A 114 -28.72 -15.02 -22.37
N PRO A 115 -29.67 -15.89 -22.76
CA PRO A 115 -29.37 -17.27 -23.15
C PRO A 115 -28.39 -17.38 -24.32
N GLU A 116 -27.57 -18.43 -24.35
CA GLU A 116 -26.45 -18.60 -25.30
C GLU A 116 -26.88 -18.56 -26.78
N ASP A 117 -28.04 -19.17 -27.12
CA ASP A 117 -28.62 -19.14 -28.44
C ASP A 117 -28.97 -17.69 -28.88
N LEU A 118 -29.51 -16.90 -27.98
CA LEU A 118 -29.76 -15.48 -28.20
C LEU A 118 -28.48 -14.66 -28.26
N GLN A 119 -27.49 -14.92 -27.40
CA GLN A 119 -26.17 -14.24 -27.47
C GLN A 119 -25.54 -14.43 -28.87
N SER A 120 -25.61 -15.66 -29.42
CA SER A 120 -25.06 -15.97 -30.73
C SER A 120 -25.74 -15.21 -31.85
N LEU A 121 -27.05 -14.95 -31.74
CA LEU A 121 -27.79 -14.10 -32.67
C LEU A 121 -27.42 -12.62 -32.53
N LEU A 122 -27.38 -12.11 -31.29
CA LEU A 122 -27.10 -10.70 -30.98
C LEU A 122 -25.69 -10.29 -31.42
N LYS A 123 -24.69 -11.14 -31.26
CA LYS A 123 -23.31 -10.88 -31.72
C LYS A 123 -23.17 -10.61 -33.21
N LYS A 124 -24.20 -10.91 -34.04
CA LYS A 124 -24.17 -10.63 -35.47
C LYS A 124 -24.38 -9.14 -35.80
N PHE A 125 -24.99 -8.36 -34.89
CA PHE A 125 -25.32 -6.96 -35.15
C PHE A 125 -25.05 -6.01 -33.97
N VAL A 126 -24.89 -6.51 -32.76
CA VAL A 126 -24.52 -5.72 -31.58
C VAL A 126 -23.01 -5.46 -31.59
N GLN A 127 -22.65 -4.20 -31.46
CA GLN A 127 -21.23 -3.83 -31.40
C GLN A 127 -20.60 -4.18 -30.05
N LYS A 128 -19.32 -4.54 -30.08
CA LYS A 128 -18.54 -4.77 -28.88
C LYS A 128 -18.30 -3.41 -28.19
N PRO A 129 -18.64 -3.27 -26.90
CA PRO A 129 -18.39 -2.03 -26.19
C PRO A 129 -16.89 -1.85 -25.91
N GLU A 130 -16.48 -0.63 -25.66
CA GLU A 130 -15.10 -0.34 -25.26
C GLU A 130 -14.77 -1.03 -23.94
N ALA A 131 -13.55 -1.53 -23.83
CA ALA A 131 -13.03 -2.08 -22.58
C ALA A 131 -12.97 -0.98 -21.51
N THR A 132 -13.21 -1.35 -20.26
CA THR A 132 -13.01 -0.42 -19.14
C THR A 132 -11.53 -0.02 -19.09
N GLN A 133 -11.27 1.28 -19.03
CA GLN A 133 -9.92 1.83 -18.94
C GLN A 133 -9.66 2.40 -17.55
N ILE A 134 -8.39 2.36 -17.14
CA ILE A 134 -7.90 3.08 -15.97
C ILE A 134 -7.76 4.56 -16.37
N ILE A 135 -8.36 5.45 -15.59
CA ILE A 135 -8.24 6.88 -15.78
C ILE A 135 -7.00 7.36 -15.03
N THR A 136 -6.15 8.10 -15.72
CA THR A 136 -4.91 8.66 -15.19
C THR A 136 -5.00 10.17 -15.10
N GLU A 137 -4.18 10.75 -14.22
CA GLU A 137 -4.05 12.18 -14.01
C GLU A 137 -2.64 12.62 -14.41
N THR A 138 -2.53 13.69 -15.18
CA THR A 138 -1.24 14.24 -15.58
C THR A 138 -0.60 15.10 -14.49
N GLU A 139 -1.43 15.75 -13.67
CA GLU A 139 -1.02 16.63 -12.59
C GLU A 139 -1.78 16.30 -11.32
N LEU A 140 -1.10 16.40 -10.19
CA LEU A 140 -1.72 16.22 -8.88
C LEU A 140 -2.23 17.57 -8.35
N PRO A 141 -3.37 17.60 -7.63
CA PRO A 141 -3.81 18.80 -6.96
C PRO A 141 -2.85 19.15 -5.80
N GLU A 142 -2.58 20.43 -5.59
CA GLU A 142 -1.80 20.89 -4.43
C GLU A 142 -2.56 20.66 -3.12
N ASN A 143 -3.88 20.81 -3.16
CA ASN A 143 -4.76 20.70 -2.02
C ASN A 143 -5.93 19.75 -2.29
N TYR A 144 -6.29 18.97 -1.29
CA TYR A 144 -7.53 18.19 -1.28
C TYR A 144 -8.64 19.00 -0.61
N LEU A 145 -9.76 19.18 -1.32
CA LEU A 145 -10.94 19.87 -0.83
C LEU A 145 -11.93 18.85 -0.24
N PHE A 146 -12.30 18.99 1.02
CA PHE A 146 -13.23 18.07 1.70
C PHE A 146 -14.68 18.26 1.24
N ASP A 147 -15.09 19.51 1.01
CA ASP A 147 -16.44 19.88 0.53
C ASP A 147 -16.33 21.08 -0.42
N PRO A 148 -15.93 20.84 -1.70
CA PRO A 148 -15.66 21.93 -2.64
C PRO A 148 -16.90 22.76 -2.98
N GLU A 149 -18.11 22.19 -2.82
CA GLU A 149 -19.36 22.88 -3.15
C GLU A 149 -19.85 23.80 -2.03
N ASN A 150 -19.70 23.40 -0.75
CA ASN A 150 -20.25 24.13 0.38
C ASN A 150 -19.19 24.85 1.21
N ASP A 151 -17.97 24.34 1.31
CA ASP A 151 -16.87 24.93 2.06
C ASP A 151 -15.53 24.86 1.31
N PRO A 152 -15.29 25.74 0.34
CA PRO A 152 -14.06 25.75 -0.46
C PRO A 152 -12.78 26.09 0.34
N ASN A 153 -12.91 26.56 1.58
CA ASN A 153 -11.78 26.86 2.45
C ASN A 153 -11.37 25.66 3.33
N ASN A 154 -12.14 24.58 3.30
CA ASN A 154 -11.84 23.36 4.05
C ASN A 154 -10.97 22.43 3.19
N PHE A 155 -9.67 22.61 3.28
CA PHE A 155 -8.72 21.84 2.49
C PHE A 155 -7.56 21.28 3.33
N SER A 156 -6.89 20.29 2.79
CA SER A 156 -5.63 19.75 3.31
C SER A 156 -4.59 19.72 2.20
N PRO A 157 -3.34 20.18 2.47
CA PRO A 157 -2.27 20.08 1.49
C PRO A 157 -1.96 18.61 1.17
N VAL A 158 -1.78 18.31 -0.11
CA VAL A 158 -1.44 16.96 -0.57
C VAL A 158 0.06 16.74 -0.44
N THR A 159 0.44 15.71 0.30
CA THR A 159 1.84 15.30 0.45
C THR A 159 2.17 14.25 -0.62
N VAL A 160 3.20 14.51 -1.41
CA VAL A 160 3.72 13.56 -2.41
C VAL A 160 4.96 12.86 -1.86
N SER A 161 5.03 11.54 -1.99
CA SER A 161 6.21 10.75 -1.63
C SER A 161 6.68 9.92 -2.83
N ILE A 162 7.87 10.23 -3.31
CA ILE A 162 8.56 9.47 -4.37
C ILE A 162 9.33 8.34 -3.70
N THR A 163 8.64 7.26 -3.46
CA THR A 163 9.12 6.14 -2.64
C THR A 163 10.27 5.38 -3.29
N GLU A 164 10.32 5.37 -4.63
CA GLU A 164 11.41 4.79 -5.41
C GLU A 164 12.78 5.41 -5.11
N VAL A 165 12.79 6.70 -4.79
CA VAL A 165 14.02 7.40 -4.35
C VAL A 165 14.38 7.01 -2.92
N LEU A 166 13.38 7.02 -2.02
CA LEU A 166 13.60 6.75 -0.60
C LEU A 166 14.14 5.33 -0.33
N ILE A 167 13.66 4.34 -1.07
CA ILE A 167 13.98 2.93 -0.83
C ILE A 167 15.47 2.62 -0.98
N ARG A 168 16.19 3.36 -1.81
CA ARG A 168 17.64 3.19 -2.02
C ARG A 168 18.42 3.40 -0.73
N HIS A 169 17.96 4.31 0.10
CA HIS A 169 18.56 4.65 1.38
C HIS A 169 17.96 3.84 2.54
N ASP A 170 16.66 3.61 2.52
CA ASP A 170 15.95 2.97 3.62
C ASP A 170 16.31 1.49 3.79
N LEU A 171 16.43 0.74 2.69
CA LEU A 171 16.73 -0.70 2.78
C LEU A 171 18.09 -0.97 3.44
N PRO A 172 19.21 -0.32 3.01
CA PRO A 172 20.51 -0.47 3.70
C PRO A 172 20.46 -0.02 5.16
N ALA A 173 19.82 1.10 5.46
CA ALA A 173 19.71 1.64 6.81
C ALA A 173 18.99 0.66 7.75
N VAL A 174 17.85 0.11 7.33
CA VAL A 174 17.08 -0.88 8.12
C VAL A 174 17.88 -2.18 8.32
N LEU A 175 18.54 -2.70 7.28
CA LEU A 175 19.37 -3.91 7.37
C LEU A 175 20.56 -3.70 8.33
N ASN A 176 21.22 -2.55 8.27
CA ASN A 176 22.30 -2.19 9.19
C ASN A 176 21.82 -2.09 10.63
N LEU A 177 20.66 -1.49 10.89
CA LEU A 177 20.06 -1.39 12.21
C LEU A 177 19.76 -2.78 12.80
N ILE A 178 19.31 -3.71 11.98
CA ILE A 178 19.08 -5.12 12.36
C ILE A 178 20.43 -5.82 12.62
N ASN A 179 21.43 -5.59 11.78
CA ASN A 179 22.78 -6.16 11.97
C ASN A 179 23.42 -5.75 13.30
N GLN A 180 23.16 -4.52 13.73
CA GLN A 180 23.57 -4.00 15.04
C GLN A 180 22.76 -4.61 16.21
N GLY A 181 21.73 -5.43 15.94
CA GLY A 181 20.89 -6.07 16.96
C GLY A 181 19.98 -5.10 17.73
N LYS A 182 19.66 -3.94 17.13
CA LYS A 182 18.83 -2.89 17.74
C LYS A 182 17.32 -3.16 17.59
N ILE A 183 16.90 -4.09 16.74
CA ILE A 183 15.48 -4.39 16.50
C ILE A 183 15.01 -5.59 17.31
N THR A 184 13.98 -5.37 18.11
CA THR A 184 13.25 -6.39 18.87
C THR A 184 11.80 -6.49 18.42
N VAL A 185 11.28 -7.72 18.44
CA VAL A 185 9.92 -8.04 18.01
C VAL A 185 9.18 -8.89 19.03
N SER A 186 7.86 -8.89 18.96
CA SER A 186 6.99 -9.77 19.75
C SER A 186 7.21 -11.24 19.36
N ASP A 187 7.36 -12.11 20.34
CA ASP A 187 7.50 -13.55 20.12
C ASP A 187 6.31 -14.19 19.42
N LYS A 188 5.10 -13.66 19.63
CA LYS A 188 3.87 -14.21 19.07
C LYS A 188 3.60 -13.73 17.65
N THR A 189 3.77 -12.42 17.39
CA THR A 189 3.32 -11.79 16.15
C THR A 189 4.46 -11.40 15.21
N GLY A 190 5.72 -11.36 15.69
CA GLY A 190 6.83 -10.85 14.90
C GLY A 190 6.80 -9.33 14.68
N VAL A 191 5.83 -8.62 15.25
CA VAL A 191 5.68 -7.17 15.14
C VAL A 191 6.75 -6.47 16.01
N ALA A 192 7.31 -5.38 15.51
CA ALA A 192 8.32 -4.59 16.23
C ALA A 192 7.76 -4.00 17.53
N THR A 193 8.62 -3.93 18.55
CA THR A 193 8.30 -3.23 19.81
C THR A 193 8.29 -1.72 19.60
N SER A 194 7.63 -0.96 20.49
CA SER A 194 7.61 0.50 20.40
C SER A 194 8.99 1.15 20.39
N ALA A 195 9.97 0.55 21.11
CA ALA A 195 11.35 1.01 21.07
C ALA A 195 11.99 0.79 19.69
N SER A 196 11.71 -0.36 19.06
CA SER A 196 12.21 -0.67 17.71
C SER A 196 11.53 0.17 16.63
N ILE A 197 10.26 0.52 16.81
CA ILE A 197 9.55 1.46 15.91
C ILE A 197 10.25 2.81 15.91
N ARG A 198 10.56 3.37 17.09
CA ARG A 198 11.32 4.64 17.19
C ARG A 198 12.71 4.55 16.56
N SER A 199 13.41 3.42 16.78
CA SER A 199 14.74 3.20 16.18
C SER A 199 14.67 3.11 14.65
N LEU A 200 13.64 2.45 14.10
CA LEU A 200 13.40 2.38 12.65
C LEU A 200 13.08 3.75 12.10
N GLU A 201 12.18 4.49 12.75
CA GLU A 201 11.80 5.83 12.34
C GLU A 201 13.02 6.77 12.25
N GLY A 202 13.95 6.68 13.20
CA GLY A 202 15.16 7.48 13.21
C GLY A 202 16.17 7.19 12.09
N VAL A 203 16.06 6.03 11.39
CA VAL A 203 16.96 5.70 10.27
C VAL A 203 16.29 5.80 8.90
N LEU A 204 14.97 5.88 8.83
CA LEU A 204 14.27 6.08 7.56
C LEU A 204 14.45 7.52 7.07
N SER A 205 14.69 7.69 5.77
CA SER A 205 15.05 8.96 5.14
C SER A 205 14.06 10.10 5.40
N SER A 206 12.76 9.80 5.47
CA SER A 206 11.71 10.78 5.77
C SER A 206 10.87 10.36 6.98
N GLY A 207 11.40 9.48 7.84
CA GLY A 207 10.65 8.92 8.95
C GLY A 207 9.47 8.06 8.50
N ASP A 208 8.36 8.11 9.24
CA ASP A 208 7.10 7.50 8.81
C ASP A 208 6.31 8.48 7.91
N TYR A 209 5.29 8.03 7.19
CA TYR A 209 4.51 8.89 6.27
C TYR A 209 3.82 10.03 7.01
N TYR A 210 3.18 9.75 8.13
CA TYR A 210 2.59 10.79 8.97
C TYR A 210 3.58 11.26 10.04
N GLN A 211 3.77 12.57 10.16
CA GLN A 211 4.60 13.16 11.19
C GLN A 211 3.91 13.11 12.55
N PRO A 212 4.67 13.14 13.68
CA PRO A 212 4.09 13.12 15.03
C PRO A 212 3.06 14.23 15.26
N GLU A 213 3.30 15.41 14.72
CA GLU A 213 2.45 16.60 14.85
C GLU A 213 1.09 16.44 14.16
N GLN A 214 1.03 15.59 13.13
CA GLN A 214 -0.22 15.26 12.41
C GLN A 214 -1.10 14.28 13.20
N GLN A 215 -0.55 13.64 14.24
CA GLN A 215 -1.30 12.78 15.13
C GLN A 215 -2.11 13.64 16.11
N ILE A 216 -3.40 13.80 15.88
CA ILE A 216 -4.32 14.38 16.86
C ILE A 216 -4.43 13.40 18.03
N ASP A 217 -4.46 13.91 19.26
CA ASP A 217 -4.69 13.09 20.46
C ASP A 217 -6.14 12.58 20.47
N ILE A 218 -6.32 11.41 19.82
CA ILE A 218 -7.63 10.83 19.55
C ILE A 218 -7.81 9.61 20.45
N LYS A 219 -8.91 9.58 21.18
CA LYS A 219 -9.36 8.38 21.90
C LYS A 219 -9.61 7.25 20.89
N THR A 220 -9.48 6.01 21.32
CA THR A 220 -9.58 4.79 20.47
C THR A 220 -10.85 4.73 19.62
N TYR A 221 -11.90 5.43 20.02
CA TYR A 221 -13.18 5.52 19.30
C TYR A 221 -13.13 6.38 18.04
N GLU A 222 -12.27 7.36 17.95
CA GLU A 222 -12.25 8.34 16.85
C GLU A 222 -11.42 7.89 15.63
N GLY A 223 -10.98 6.62 15.57
CA GLY A 223 -10.17 6.06 14.49
C GLY A 223 -8.84 5.47 14.95
N GLY A 224 -8.39 5.85 16.14
CA GLY A 224 -7.13 5.37 16.73
C GLY A 224 -5.89 6.05 16.13
N PRO A 225 -4.69 5.50 16.38
CA PRO A 225 -3.44 6.11 15.93
C PRO A 225 -3.27 5.97 14.43
N ILE A 226 -2.88 7.05 13.74
CA ILE A 226 -2.55 7.04 12.30
C ILE A 226 -1.17 6.44 12.02
N ARG A 227 -0.29 6.36 13.02
CA ARG A 227 1.06 5.79 12.98
C ARG A 227 1.12 4.51 13.82
N PRO A 228 2.10 3.60 13.59
CA PRO A 228 3.10 3.60 12.54
C PRO A 228 2.59 2.93 11.24
N ILE A 229 3.20 3.23 10.09
CA ILE A 229 2.96 2.59 8.79
C ILE A 229 4.24 1.91 8.29
N ARG A 230 5.24 2.66 7.79
CA ARG A 230 6.50 2.12 7.24
C ARG A 230 7.29 1.32 8.28
N THR A 231 7.42 1.86 9.48
CA THR A 231 8.15 1.22 10.58
C THR A 231 7.46 -0.04 11.11
N TYR A 232 6.17 -0.19 10.84
CA TYR A 232 5.44 -1.44 11.11
C TYR A 232 5.70 -2.49 10.02
N ALA A 233 5.70 -2.08 8.75
CA ALA A 233 5.83 -2.98 7.61
C ALA A 233 7.22 -3.62 7.50
N TRP A 234 8.29 -2.84 7.67
CA TRP A 234 9.67 -3.30 7.46
C TRP A 234 10.04 -4.60 8.16
N PRO A 235 9.83 -4.76 9.48
CA PRO A 235 10.18 -6.00 10.17
C PRO A 235 9.43 -7.22 9.65
N LEU A 236 8.18 -7.05 9.20
CA LEU A 236 7.35 -8.13 8.67
C LEU A 236 7.76 -8.52 7.26
N LEU A 237 8.03 -7.55 6.39
CA LEU A 237 8.55 -7.75 5.04
C LEU A 237 9.88 -8.52 5.06
N LEU A 238 10.82 -8.08 5.88
CA LEU A 238 12.14 -8.71 5.99
C LEU A 238 12.08 -10.12 6.61
N GLN A 239 11.19 -10.36 7.57
CA GLN A 239 10.98 -11.72 8.11
C GLN A 239 10.39 -12.65 7.04
N SER A 240 9.40 -12.18 6.27
CA SER A 240 8.75 -12.96 5.22
C SER A 240 9.71 -13.30 4.07
N SER A 241 10.63 -12.39 3.74
CA SER A 241 11.65 -12.60 2.71
C SER A 241 12.71 -13.64 3.09
N GLY A 242 12.89 -13.89 4.40
CA GLY A 242 13.94 -14.74 4.93
C GLY A 242 15.33 -14.07 4.95
N LEU A 243 15.42 -12.76 4.74
CA LEU A 243 16.65 -11.98 4.93
C LEU A 243 16.99 -11.84 6.40
N VAL A 244 15.95 -11.80 7.26
CA VAL A 244 16.12 -11.78 8.71
C VAL A 244 15.39 -12.95 9.37
N LYS A 245 15.85 -13.32 10.55
CA LYS A 245 15.21 -14.33 11.41
C LYS A 245 15.16 -13.83 12.85
N ARG A 246 14.26 -14.41 13.61
CA ARG A 246 14.21 -14.19 15.06
C ARG A 246 15.28 -15.00 15.78
N ASN A 247 15.96 -14.36 16.72
CA ASN A 247 16.82 -14.99 17.71
C ASN A 247 16.37 -14.51 19.10
N GLY A 248 15.50 -15.29 19.76
CA GLY A 248 14.68 -14.80 20.86
C GLY A 248 13.81 -13.64 20.40
N LYS A 249 13.82 -12.54 21.12
CA LYS A 249 13.07 -11.31 20.77
C LYS A 249 13.80 -10.42 19.75
N LYS A 250 15.05 -10.69 19.40
CA LYS A 250 15.80 -9.87 18.46
C LYS A 250 15.65 -10.36 17.02
N LEU A 251 15.63 -9.44 16.08
CA LEU A 251 15.87 -9.75 14.67
C LEU A 251 17.38 -9.78 14.41
N VAL A 252 17.80 -10.75 13.62
CA VAL A 252 19.20 -10.90 13.17
C VAL A 252 19.22 -11.23 11.69
N LEU A 253 20.24 -10.78 10.97
CA LEU A 253 20.43 -11.12 9.56
C LEU A 253 20.69 -12.62 9.40
N THR A 254 20.13 -13.20 8.35
CA THR A 254 20.51 -14.54 7.88
C THR A 254 21.77 -14.43 6.99
N ARG A 255 22.33 -15.56 6.53
CA ARG A 255 23.40 -15.54 5.51
C ARG A 255 22.98 -14.79 4.24
N LYS A 256 21.69 -14.91 3.84
CA LYS A 256 21.14 -14.15 2.72
C LYS A 256 21.02 -12.66 3.02
N GLY A 257 20.62 -12.32 4.26
CA GLY A 257 20.55 -10.93 4.71
C GLY A 257 21.92 -10.24 4.77
N ILE A 258 22.96 -10.95 5.17
CA ILE A 258 24.33 -10.41 5.11
C ILE A 258 24.76 -10.14 3.66
N LYS A 259 24.46 -11.06 2.73
CA LYS A 259 24.74 -10.86 1.31
C LYS A 259 23.93 -9.68 0.73
N ALA A 260 22.72 -9.46 1.22
CA ALA A 260 21.86 -8.37 0.77
C ALA A 260 22.46 -6.97 1.04
N LEU A 261 23.33 -6.82 2.04
CA LEU A 261 24.00 -5.55 2.32
C LEU A 261 24.90 -5.04 1.17
N THR A 262 25.31 -5.92 0.27
CA THR A 262 26.19 -5.61 -0.88
C THR A 262 25.56 -5.96 -2.22
N SER A 263 24.29 -6.35 -2.23
CA SER A 263 23.55 -6.68 -3.47
C SER A 263 22.81 -5.46 -4.01
N PRO A 264 22.55 -5.39 -5.33
CA PRO A 264 21.73 -4.32 -5.90
C PRO A 264 20.37 -4.23 -5.19
N PHE A 265 19.98 -3.03 -4.78
CA PHE A 265 18.76 -2.83 -3.99
C PHE A 265 17.50 -3.31 -4.74
N SER A 266 17.43 -3.09 -6.05
CA SER A 266 16.29 -3.50 -6.88
C SER A 266 16.05 -5.02 -6.87
N GLU A 267 17.13 -5.82 -6.95
CA GLU A 267 17.03 -7.28 -6.82
C GLU A 267 16.55 -7.69 -5.42
N MET A 268 16.99 -6.96 -4.39
CA MET A 268 16.59 -7.25 -3.02
C MET A 268 15.12 -6.89 -2.79
N ILE A 269 14.64 -5.76 -3.31
CA ILE A 269 13.23 -5.38 -3.22
C ILE A 269 12.35 -6.40 -3.94
N LYS A 270 12.71 -6.80 -5.16
CA LYS A 270 12.01 -7.86 -5.89
C LYS A 270 11.94 -9.16 -5.09
N LEU A 271 13.05 -9.60 -4.51
CA LEU A 271 13.10 -10.78 -3.65
C LEU A 271 12.18 -10.63 -2.42
N ILE A 272 12.20 -9.47 -1.75
CA ILE A 272 11.36 -9.19 -0.58
C ILE A 272 9.89 -9.24 -0.98
N TYR A 273 9.51 -8.57 -2.06
CA TYR A 273 8.15 -8.55 -2.58
C TYR A 273 7.63 -9.93 -2.92
N GLU A 274 8.31 -10.68 -3.77
CA GLU A 274 7.91 -12.03 -4.19
C GLU A 274 7.74 -12.97 -2.99
N ARG A 275 8.69 -12.94 -2.05
CA ARG A 275 8.63 -13.80 -0.86
C ARG A 275 7.51 -13.39 0.10
N TRP A 276 7.29 -12.10 0.29
CA TRP A 276 6.19 -11.61 1.11
C TRP A 276 4.84 -11.94 0.46
N ARG A 277 4.67 -11.69 -0.81
CA ARG A 277 3.46 -12.03 -1.57
C ARG A 277 3.08 -13.50 -1.40
N ASP A 278 4.05 -14.40 -1.57
CA ASP A 278 3.80 -15.84 -1.60
C ASP A 278 3.71 -16.46 -0.20
N LYS A 279 4.44 -15.94 0.78
CA LYS A 279 4.69 -16.63 2.07
C LYS A 279 4.22 -15.87 3.30
N ALA A 280 3.90 -14.59 3.21
CA ALA A 280 3.44 -13.85 4.37
C ALA A 280 2.11 -14.40 4.89
N THR A 281 2.08 -14.69 6.17
CA THR A 281 0.91 -15.25 6.85
C THR A 281 0.01 -14.18 7.47
N LEU A 282 0.53 -12.95 7.60
CA LEU A 282 -0.25 -11.82 8.11
C LEU A 282 -1.29 -11.40 7.07
N ASP A 283 -2.52 -11.21 7.52
CA ASP A 283 -3.57 -10.60 6.71
C ASP A 283 -3.50 -9.08 6.86
N GLU A 284 -3.24 -8.38 5.76
CA GLU A 284 -3.13 -6.92 5.71
C GLU A 284 -4.40 -6.23 6.20
N TYR A 285 -5.57 -6.81 5.91
CA TYR A 285 -6.85 -6.28 6.38
C TYR A 285 -6.93 -6.18 7.91
N SER A 286 -6.16 -7.01 8.64
CA SER A 286 -6.08 -6.96 10.10
C SER A 286 -5.55 -5.64 10.65
N ARG A 287 -4.99 -4.78 9.81
CA ARG A 287 -4.53 -3.43 10.15
C ARG A 287 -5.68 -2.42 10.28
N ILE A 288 -6.87 -2.76 9.81
CA ILE A 288 -8.08 -1.96 9.98
C ILE A 288 -8.70 -2.32 11.34
N ASN A 289 -8.20 -1.68 12.38
CA ASN A 289 -8.47 -2.05 13.77
C ASN A 289 -9.93 -1.84 14.19
N LEU A 290 -10.63 -0.91 13.56
CA LEU A 290 -12.03 -0.59 13.88
C LEU A 290 -12.98 -1.69 13.42
N ILE A 291 -12.66 -2.41 12.36
CA ILE A 291 -13.48 -3.53 11.92
C ILE A 291 -13.19 -4.74 12.80
N LYS A 292 -14.18 -5.11 13.60
CA LYS A 292 -14.15 -6.23 14.55
C LYS A 292 -14.59 -7.54 13.86
N GLY A 293 -14.46 -8.66 14.59
CA GLY A 293 -14.91 -9.98 14.10
C GLY A 293 -13.87 -10.73 13.27
N GLN A 294 -12.79 -10.10 12.81
CA GLN A 294 -11.77 -10.72 11.95
C GLN A 294 -11.11 -11.97 12.56
N LYS A 295 -11.02 -12.05 13.89
CA LYS A 295 -10.40 -13.16 14.66
C LYS A 295 -11.42 -14.15 15.22
N ALA A 296 -12.67 -14.09 14.80
CA ALA A 296 -13.71 -14.99 15.29
C ALA A 296 -13.42 -16.45 14.89
N LYS A 297 -13.96 -17.41 15.66
CA LYS A 297 -13.81 -18.84 15.35
C LYS A 297 -14.46 -19.18 13.99
N GLY A 298 -13.76 -19.95 13.19
CA GLY A 298 -14.15 -20.30 11.83
C GLY A 298 -13.28 -19.60 10.78
N ARG A 299 -13.36 -20.03 9.52
CA ARG A 299 -12.64 -19.40 8.39
C ARG A 299 -13.49 -18.26 7.83
N ILE A 300 -13.57 -17.15 8.57
CA ILE A 300 -14.33 -15.97 8.15
C ILE A 300 -13.59 -15.20 7.08
N MET A 301 -12.30 -14.93 7.31
CA MET A 301 -11.45 -14.22 6.36
C MET A 301 -11.00 -15.14 5.22
N ALA A 302 -11.00 -14.62 4.00
CA ALA A 302 -10.44 -15.31 2.85
C ALA A 302 -8.89 -15.34 2.95
N ALA A 303 -8.26 -16.30 2.26
CA ALA A 303 -6.79 -16.43 2.27
C ALA A 303 -6.12 -15.22 1.60
N PRO A 304 -5.12 -14.57 2.24
CA PRO A 304 -4.46 -13.39 1.66
C PRO A 304 -3.71 -13.67 0.36
N SER A 305 -3.20 -14.89 0.17
CA SER A 305 -2.38 -15.24 -1.00
C SER A 305 -3.11 -15.08 -2.33
N HIS A 306 -4.39 -15.46 -2.39
CA HIS A 306 -5.18 -15.33 -3.62
C HIS A 306 -5.35 -13.86 -4.01
N ARG A 307 -5.81 -13.02 -3.10
CA ARG A 307 -6.05 -11.60 -3.38
C ARG A 307 -4.77 -10.81 -3.66
N ARG A 308 -3.59 -11.26 -3.17
CA ARG A 308 -2.30 -10.66 -3.55
C ARG A 308 -1.96 -10.93 -5.01
N LEU A 309 -2.28 -12.11 -5.54
CA LEU A 309 -2.11 -12.42 -6.96
C LEU A 309 -3.07 -11.61 -7.84
N GLU A 310 -4.31 -11.41 -7.38
CA GLU A 310 -5.26 -10.54 -8.07
C GLU A 310 -4.77 -9.07 -8.13
N ILE A 311 -4.06 -8.61 -7.08
CA ILE A 311 -3.42 -7.28 -7.10
C ILE A 311 -2.25 -7.23 -8.10
N ASP A 312 -1.46 -8.29 -8.24
CA ASP A 312 -0.42 -8.34 -9.28
C ASP A 312 -1.01 -8.19 -10.69
N LEU A 313 -2.13 -8.87 -10.96
CA LEU A 313 -2.86 -8.74 -12.22
C LEU A 313 -3.41 -7.31 -12.40
N LEU A 314 -3.96 -6.72 -11.35
CA LEU A 314 -4.45 -5.34 -11.35
C LEU A 314 -3.32 -4.34 -11.66
N LEU A 315 -2.20 -4.44 -10.96
CA LEU A 315 -1.04 -3.57 -11.16
C LEU A 315 -0.42 -3.73 -12.56
N SER A 316 -0.47 -4.96 -13.12
CA SER A 316 -0.01 -5.21 -14.48
C SER A 316 -0.87 -4.52 -15.55
N ALA A 317 -2.09 -4.15 -15.22
CA ALA A 317 -2.98 -3.36 -16.09
C ALA A 317 -2.80 -1.83 -15.90
N CYS A 318 -2.09 -1.40 -14.86
CA CYS A 318 -1.85 0.02 -14.60
C CYS A 318 -0.75 0.56 -15.51
N PRO A 319 -0.93 1.74 -16.11
CA PRO A 319 0.14 2.43 -16.84
C PRO A 319 1.27 2.81 -15.88
N VAL A 320 2.51 2.59 -16.33
CA VAL A 320 3.71 2.93 -15.57
C VAL A 320 4.00 4.42 -15.70
N GLY A 321 4.38 5.06 -14.61
CA GLY A 321 4.74 6.47 -14.60
C GLY A 321 3.58 7.47 -14.52
N GLU A 322 2.33 7.00 -14.58
CA GLU A 322 1.14 7.85 -14.53
C GLU A 322 0.43 7.80 -13.18
N TRP A 323 -0.11 8.94 -12.73
CA TRP A 323 -0.86 9.02 -11.50
C TRP A 323 -2.28 8.48 -11.67
N ILE A 324 -2.71 7.65 -10.74
CA ILE A 324 -4.05 7.06 -10.71
C ILE A 324 -4.67 7.38 -9.36
N SER A 325 -5.87 7.98 -9.36
CA SER A 325 -6.61 8.17 -8.11
C SER A 325 -7.10 6.82 -7.58
N ILE A 326 -7.11 6.66 -6.26
CA ILE A 326 -7.63 5.45 -5.62
C ILE A 326 -9.10 5.22 -6.03
N ASP A 327 -9.90 6.27 -6.17
CA ASP A 327 -11.30 6.15 -6.55
C ASP A 327 -11.47 5.64 -8.00
N ASN A 328 -10.63 6.09 -8.94
CA ASN A 328 -10.60 5.57 -10.30
C ASN A 328 -10.14 4.10 -10.34
N LEU A 329 -9.15 3.73 -9.53
CA LEU A 329 -8.73 2.34 -9.40
C LEU A 329 -9.87 1.45 -8.85
N LEU A 330 -10.54 1.88 -7.79
CA LEU A 330 -11.67 1.14 -7.20
C LEU A 330 -12.83 1.01 -8.18
N ARG A 331 -13.12 2.07 -8.95
CA ARG A 331 -14.08 2.03 -10.06
C ARG A 331 -13.69 0.99 -11.10
N TYR A 332 -12.43 0.96 -11.51
CA TYR A 332 -11.89 0.01 -12.49
C TYR A 332 -12.00 -1.45 -11.98
N ILE A 333 -11.63 -1.71 -10.72
CA ILE A 333 -11.74 -3.03 -10.09
C ILE A 333 -13.20 -3.49 -10.06
N ARG A 334 -14.13 -2.60 -9.66
CA ARG A 334 -15.55 -2.92 -9.57
C ARG A 334 -16.16 -3.20 -10.94
N ALA A 335 -15.76 -2.46 -11.97
CA ALA A 335 -16.23 -2.68 -13.34
C ALA A 335 -15.65 -3.95 -13.98
N GLY A 336 -14.47 -4.39 -13.53
CA GLY A 336 -13.75 -5.56 -13.99
C GLY A 336 -14.19 -6.89 -13.35
N ASP A 337 -13.39 -7.92 -13.55
CA ASP A 337 -13.60 -9.28 -13.03
C ASP A 337 -12.48 -9.70 -12.07
N TYR A 338 -12.13 -8.80 -11.13
CA TYR A 338 -11.09 -9.06 -10.12
C TYR A 338 -11.71 -9.74 -8.89
N ASP A 339 -11.20 -10.93 -8.51
CA ASP A 339 -11.65 -11.68 -7.32
C ASP A 339 -10.83 -11.32 -6.07
N ILE A 340 -10.94 -10.07 -5.63
CA ILE A 340 -10.29 -9.59 -4.40
C ILE A 340 -11.22 -9.82 -3.21
N LYS A 341 -11.45 -11.08 -2.87
CA LYS A 341 -12.34 -11.46 -1.78
C LYS A 341 -11.67 -11.30 -0.42
N ILE A 342 -12.24 -10.48 0.45
CA ILE A 342 -11.70 -10.21 1.79
C ILE A 342 -12.20 -11.21 2.82
N CYS A 343 -13.50 -11.53 2.82
CA CYS A 343 -14.07 -12.48 3.75
C CYS A 343 -15.15 -13.35 3.08
N HIS A 344 -15.52 -14.42 3.76
CA HIS A 344 -16.58 -15.35 3.33
C HIS A 344 -17.94 -15.00 3.92
N ASP A 345 -17.96 -14.26 5.04
CA ASP A 345 -19.18 -13.97 5.80
C ASP A 345 -19.14 -12.54 6.37
N TYR A 346 -19.75 -11.59 5.65
CA TYR A 346 -19.84 -10.18 6.02
C TYR A 346 -20.67 -9.95 7.30
N TYR A 347 -21.58 -10.87 7.66
CA TYR A 347 -22.40 -10.77 8.89
C TYR A 347 -21.55 -10.88 10.16
N ARG A 348 -20.35 -11.44 10.08
CA ARG A 348 -19.44 -11.62 11.21
C ARG A 348 -18.52 -10.42 11.43
N LEU A 349 -18.43 -9.54 10.46
CA LEU A 349 -17.63 -8.32 10.56
C LEU A 349 -18.53 -7.16 10.94
N TYR A 350 -18.07 -6.32 11.86
CA TYR A 350 -18.85 -5.22 12.40
C TYR A 350 -17.96 -4.06 12.87
N LEU A 351 -18.51 -2.85 12.93
CA LEU A 351 -17.81 -1.67 13.40
C LEU A 351 -17.88 -1.57 14.94
N ALA A 352 -18.93 -1.08 15.51
CA ALA A 352 -19.01 -0.84 16.96
C ALA A 352 -19.53 -2.07 17.72
N GLU A 353 -20.66 -2.62 17.30
CA GLU A 353 -21.39 -3.68 18.00
C GLU A 353 -21.83 -4.81 17.06
N ALA A 354 -21.60 -6.05 17.47
CA ALA A 354 -21.82 -7.24 16.65
C ALA A 354 -23.29 -7.45 16.19
N GLY A 355 -24.26 -6.93 16.92
CA GLY A 355 -25.68 -7.13 16.59
C GLY A 355 -26.21 -6.14 15.56
N TYR A 356 -25.73 -4.92 15.57
CA TYR A 356 -26.28 -3.80 14.79
C TYR A 356 -25.33 -3.25 13.73
N GLY A 357 -24.03 -3.34 13.94
CA GLY A 357 -22.99 -2.74 13.09
C GLY A 357 -22.41 -3.68 12.05
N THR A 358 -23.12 -4.76 11.64
CA THR A 358 -22.58 -5.72 10.67
C THR A 358 -22.35 -5.10 9.29
N LEU A 359 -21.20 -5.41 8.68
CA LEU A 359 -20.84 -4.93 7.34
C LEU A 359 -21.73 -5.52 6.23
N ALA A 360 -22.55 -6.53 6.53
CA ALA A 360 -23.50 -7.08 5.57
C ALA A 360 -24.59 -6.09 5.15
N TYR A 361 -24.82 -5.05 5.95
CA TYR A 361 -25.80 -3.99 5.69
C TYR A 361 -25.17 -2.67 5.25
N ALA A 362 -23.85 -2.62 5.04
CA ALA A 362 -23.19 -1.43 4.52
C ALA A 362 -23.77 -1.05 3.14
N GLU A 363 -23.99 0.22 2.91
CA GLU A 363 -24.42 0.73 1.60
C GLU A 363 -23.30 0.61 0.56
N LYS A 364 -22.06 0.80 1.00
CA LYS A 364 -20.84 0.73 0.17
C LYS A 364 -19.89 -0.39 0.63
N PRO A 365 -20.31 -1.67 0.62
CA PRO A 365 -19.52 -2.79 1.18
C PRO A 365 -18.21 -3.01 0.42
N PHE A 366 -18.16 -2.67 -0.87
CA PHE A 366 -16.94 -2.80 -1.66
C PHE A 366 -15.86 -1.82 -1.18
N GLU A 367 -16.20 -0.55 -0.94
CA GLU A 367 -15.29 0.49 -0.45
C GLU A 367 -14.77 0.16 0.95
N VAL A 368 -15.66 -0.27 1.84
CA VAL A 368 -15.32 -0.63 3.22
C VAL A 368 -14.42 -1.87 3.29
N MET A 369 -14.60 -2.82 2.39
CA MET A 369 -13.87 -4.09 2.40
C MET A 369 -12.70 -4.08 1.42
N THR A 370 -12.98 -4.16 0.14
CA THR A 370 -11.95 -4.25 -0.91
C THR A 370 -11.18 -2.95 -1.03
N GLY A 371 -11.86 -1.81 -1.00
CA GLY A 371 -11.23 -0.50 -1.05
C GLY A 371 -10.23 -0.29 0.08
N ARG A 372 -10.62 -0.59 1.33
CA ARG A 372 -9.71 -0.48 2.48
C ARG A 372 -8.54 -1.46 2.39
N TYR A 373 -8.76 -2.68 1.89
CA TYR A 373 -7.68 -3.63 1.66
C TYR A 373 -6.65 -3.11 0.65
N ILE A 374 -7.10 -2.57 -0.47
CA ILE A 374 -6.24 -1.95 -1.49
C ILE A 374 -5.40 -0.83 -0.88
N MET A 375 -6.03 0.08 -0.12
CA MET A 375 -5.31 1.18 0.52
C MET A 375 -4.25 0.69 1.52
N VAL A 376 -4.53 -0.33 2.35
CA VAL A 376 -3.52 -0.94 3.23
C VAL A 376 -2.38 -1.53 2.43
N TYR A 377 -2.70 -2.34 1.41
CA TYR A 377 -1.71 -3.03 0.59
C TYR A 377 -0.77 -2.04 -0.12
N PHE A 378 -1.35 -0.98 -0.68
CA PHE A 378 -0.61 0.06 -1.41
C PHE A 378 0.22 0.93 -0.46
N PHE A 379 -0.43 1.52 0.54
CA PHE A 379 0.22 2.52 1.38
C PHE A 379 1.24 1.90 2.36
N GLU A 380 0.89 0.77 3.01
CA GLU A 380 1.77 0.16 4.00
C GLU A 380 2.86 -0.73 3.38
N TYR A 381 2.55 -1.47 2.30
CA TYR A 381 3.49 -2.47 1.78
C TYR A 381 4.15 -2.05 0.47
N LEU A 382 3.39 -1.73 -0.58
CA LEU A 382 3.99 -1.39 -1.87
C LEU A 382 4.79 -0.09 -1.82
N ALA A 383 4.24 0.97 -1.20
CA ALA A 383 4.94 2.23 -1.04
C ALA A 383 6.16 2.09 -0.11
N THR A 384 6.09 1.28 0.96
CA THR A 384 7.25 1.00 1.81
C THR A 384 8.36 0.24 1.06
N LEU A 385 8.01 -0.60 0.09
CA LEU A 385 8.96 -1.28 -0.81
C LEU A 385 9.44 -0.41 -1.96
N GLY A 386 8.96 0.81 -2.09
CA GLY A 386 9.34 1.70 -3.18
C GLY A 386 8.78 1.33 -4.55
N MET A 387 7.77 0.45 -4.62
CA MET A 387 7.20 -0.04 -5.88
C MET A 387 6.15 0.89 -6.49
N ILE A 388 5.57 1.73 -5.68
CA ILE A 388 4.61 2.77 -6.09
C ILE A 388 4.94 4.08 -5.38
N ASP A 389 4.88 5.19 -6.08
CA ASP A 389 4.85 6.51 -5.47
C ASP A 389 3.42 6.84 -5.04
N ILE A 390 3.28 7.69 -4.04
CA ILE A 390 1.99 7.98 -3.42
C ILE A 390 1.77 9.48 -3.22
N ALA A 391 0.50 9.90 -3.28
CA ALA A 391 0.06 11.21 -2.85
C ALA A 391 -1.08 11.05 -1.84
N TYR A 392 -0.97 11.70 -0.68
CA TYR A 392 -1.84 11.46 0.45
C TYR A 392 -2.02 12.71 1.33
N ILE A 393 -3.05 12.63 2.18
CA ILE A 393 -3.35 13.60 3.25
C ILE A 393 -3.50 12.86 4.58
N PRO A 394 -3.58 13.54 5.74
CA PRO A 394 -4.03 12.91 6.97
C PRO A 394 -5.41 12.25 6.79
N PRO A 395 -5.70 11.11 7.44
CA PRO A 395 -6.90 10.31 7.16
C PRO A 395 -8.22 10.94 7.65
N TYR A 396 -8.14 12.02 8.41
CA TYR A 396 -9.29 12.66 9.06
C TYR A 396 -10.28 13.19 8.04
N TYR A 397 -11.49 12.63 8.01
CA TYR A 397 -12.57 12.99 7.09
C TYR A 397 -12.25 12.85 5.60
N ALA A 398 -11.15 12.15 5.27
CA ALA A 398 -10.76 11.95 3.88
C ALA A 398 -11.74 11.08 3.07
N ARG A 399 -12.58 10.30 3.78
CA ARG A 399 -13.61 9.44 3.18
C ARG A 399 -14.86 9.42 4.04
N ASP A 400 -16.02 9.28 3.39
CA ASP A 400 -17.36 9.23 4.00
C ASP A 400 -18.11 7.92 3.75
N ASP A 401 -17.55 7.02 2.95
CA ASP A 401 -18.16 5.80 2.41
C ASP A 401 -18.52 4.72 3.46
N TYR A 402 -18.28 5.00 4.73
CA TYR A 402 -18.60 4.16 5.89
C TYR A 402 -19.61 4.79 6.86
N ARG A 403 -20.10 6.02 6.55
CA ARG A 403 -20.94 6.80 7.48
C ARG A 403 -22.31 6.20 7.75
N ASP A 404 -22.81 5.32 6.89
CA ASP A 404 -24.04 4.54 7.06
C ASP A 404 -23.92 3.43 8.12
N LEU A 405 -22.69 3.08 8.53
CA LEU A 405 -22.47 2.00 9.48
C LEU A 405 -22.79 2.43 10.91
N TRP A 406 -23.44 1.54 11.65
CA TRP A 406 -23.75 1.77 13.07
C TRP A 406 -22.49 2.04 13.89
N GLY A 407 -22.47 3.19 14.59
CA GLY A 407 -21.33 3.65 15.38
C GLY A 407 -20.25 4.37 14.55
N ALA A 408 -20.55 4.73 13.31
CA ALA A 408 -19.65 5.52 12.47
C ALA A 408 -19.63 7.01 12.86
N ASP A 409 -20.67 7.51 13.53
CA ASP A 409 -20.81 8.94 13.88
C ASP A 409 -19.69 9.48 14.76
N GLU A 410 -19.08 8.60 15.59
CA GLU A 410 -18.03 8.96 16.53
C GLU A 410 -16.60 8.82 15.96
N ILE A 411 -16.45 8.38 14.70
CA ILE A 411 -15.13 8.16 14.10
C ILE A 411 -14.82 9.19 13.01
N LYS A 412 -13.57 9.65 12.97
CA LYS A 412 -13.09 10.62 12.00
C LYS A 412 -12.51 9.96 10.75
N PHE A 413 -12.18 8.68 10.83
CA PHE A 413 -11.72 7.83 9.73
C PHE A 413 -11.89 6.35 10.10
N LEU A 414 -12.17 5.50 9.12
CA LEU A 414 -12.31 4.06 9.30
C LEU A 414 -10.94 3.37 9.37
N SER A 415 -9.99 3.89 8.61
CA SER A 415 -8.65 3.33 8.47
C SER A 415 -7.61 4.45 8.39
N ARG A 416 -6.45 4.26 9.04
CA ARG A 416 -5.30 5.17 8.93
C ARG A 416 -4.82 5.39 7.49
N TYR A 417 -5.26 4.57 6.55
CA TYR A 417 -4.92 4.63 5.13
C TYR A 417 -5.95 5.42 4.32
N ASP A 418 -7.02 5.92 4.94
CA ASP A 418 -8.11 6.64 4.26
C ASP A 418 -7.63 7.90 3.54
N GLY A 419 -6.49 8.45 3.98
CA GLY A 419 -5.85 9.59 3.36
C GLY A 419 -5.08 9.30 2.07
N LEU A 420 -4.93 8.05 1.63
CA LEU A 420 -4.31 7.72 0.34
C LEU A 420 -5.22 8.16 -0.80
N LEU A 421 -4.76 9.14 -1.60
CA LEU A 421 -5.55 9.74 -2.69
C LEU A 421 -5.13 9.19 -4.05
N TYR A 422 -3.82 9.17 -4.32
CA TYR A 422 -3.25 8.75 -5.59
C TYR A 422 -2.07 7.82 -5.38
N PHE A 423 -1.82 7.00 -6.38
CA PHE A 423 -0.59 6.22 -6.51
C PHE A 423 -0.10 6.26 -7.96
N ARG A 424 1.18 5.95 -8.13
CA ARG A 424 1.82 5.82 -9.44
C ARG A 424 2.70 4.58 -9.41
N LEU A 425 2.47 3.64 -10.34
CA LEU A 425 3.37 2.51 -10.52
C LEU A 425 4.66 3.04 -11.13
N ASN A 426 5.78 2.90 -10.42
CA ASN A 426 7.07 3.41 -10.85
C ASN A 426 7.94 2.30 -11.51
N ALA A 427 9.15 2.63 -11.97
CA ALA A 427 10.02 1.70 -12.67
C ALA A 427 10.48 0.53 -11.79
N LEU A 428 10.64 0.74 -10.48
CA LEU A 428 10.95 -0.36 -9.55
C LEU A 428 9.78 -1.32 -9.40
N GLY A 429 8.56 -0.80 -9.33
CA GLY A 429 7.34 -1.59 -9.31
C GLY A 429 7.17 -2.42 -10.58
N GLU A 430 7.37 -1.81 -11.74
CA GLU A 430 7.37 -2.48 -13.05
C GLU A 430 8.36 -3.67 -13.07
N TYR A 431 9.58 -3.43 -12.62
CA TYR A 431 10.61 -4.46 -12.51
C TYR A 431 10.24 -5.58 -11.52
N CYS A 432 9.72 -5.23 -10.35
CA CYS A 432 9.36 -6.20 -9.32
C CYS A 432 8.18 -7.10 -9.76
N LEU A 433 7.22 -6.56 -10.50
CA LEU A 433 6.11 -7.30 -11.09
C LEU A 433 6.54 -8.17 -12.27
N GLY A 434 7.77 -8.01 -12.79
CA GLY A 434 8.29 -8.76 -13.94
C GLY A 434 7.76 -8.26 -15.28
N LEU A 435 7.18 -7.08 -15.34
CA LEU A 435 6.72 -6.41 -16.56
C LEU A 435 7.92 -5.91 -17.38
N ASN A 436 9.01 -5.57 -16.69
CA ASN A 436 10.30 -5.27 -17.28
C ASN A 436 11.37 -6.21 -16.69
N HIS A 437 12.29 -6.67 -17.53
CA HIS A 437 13.37 -7.58 -17.13
C HIS A 437 14.58 -6.88 -16.52
N GLN A 438 14.71 -5.56 -16.76
CA GLN A 438 15.80 -4.74 -16.24
C GLN A 438 15.22 -3.54 -15.51
N TYR A 439 15.81 -3.25 -14.36
CA TYR A 439 15.48 -2.03 -13.64
C TYR A 439 16.29 -0.87 -14.20
N HIS A 440 15.60 0.09 -14.77
CA HIS A 440 16.17 1.37 -15.21
C HIS A 440 15.43 2.49 -14.49
N TYR A 441 16.13 3.22 -13.68
CA TYR A 441 15.62 4.47 -13.14
C TYR A 441 15.89 5.57 -14.15
N GLU A 442 14.85 6.00 -14.83
CA GLU A 442 14.93 7.21 -15.64
C GLU A 442 14.94 8.41 -14.68
N GLN A 443 16.13 8.95 -14.42
CA GLN A 443 16.18 10.30 -13.90
C GLN A 443 15.55 11.19 -14.98
N ALA A 444 14.52 11.99 -14.58
CA ALA A 444 14.02 13.05 -15.44
C ALA A 444 15.20 13.81 -16.08
N GLU A 445 15.11 14.12 -17.38
CA GLU A 445 16.17 14.82 -18.12
C GLU A 445 16.85 15.84 -17.21
N THR A 446 18.19 15.76 -17.14
CA THR A 446 19.02 16.53 -16.22
C THR A 446 18.94 18.02 -16.54
N THR A 447 17.81 18.63 -16.19
CA THR A 447 17.69 20.07 -16.23
C THR A 447 18.36 20.63 -14.99
N HIS A 448 19.22 21.63 -15.20
CA HIS A 448 19.86 22.33 -14.09
C HIS A 448 18.80 22.81 -13.08
N LEU A 449 19.07 22.59 -11.81
CA LEU A 449 18.15 22.92 -10.73
C LEU A 449 18.60 24.15 -9.94
N PHE A 450 19.91 24.29 -9.72
CA PHE A 450 20.45 25.33 -8.85
C PHE A 450 21.85 25.78 -9.28
N GLU A 451 22.23 26.95 -8.79
CA GLU A 451 23.60 27.44 -8.71
C GLU A 451 24.07 27.26 -7.25
N ILE A 452 25.33 26.91 -7.05
CA ILE A 452 25.94 26.80 -5.72
C ILE A 452 27.14 27.75 -5.62
N ASN A 453 27.27 28.46 -4.51
CA ASN A 453 28.37 29.32 -4.21
C ASN A 453 29.41 28.70 -3.26
N GLU A 454 30.52 29.38 -3.01
CA GLU A 454 31.57 28.93 -2.08
C GLU A 454 31.12 28.89 -0.62
N GLN A 455 30.01 29.51 -0.26
CA GLN A 455 29.38 29.49 1.05
C GLN A 455 28.38 28.33 1.21
N PHE A 456 28.32 27.40 0.23
CA PHE A 456 27.42 26.24 0.19
C PHE A 456 25.92 26.58 0.11
N GLU A 457 25.61 27.81 -0.36
CA GLU A 457 24.22 28.19 -0.63
C GLU A 457 23.83 27.75 -2.05
N LEU A 458 22.70 27.06 -2.15
CA LEU A 458 22.09 26.60 -3.40
C LEU A 458 20.91 27.50 -3.72
N ILE A 459 20.97 28.18 -4.87
CA ILE A 459 19.93 29.07 -5.35
C ILE A 459 19.18 28.35 -6.48
N LEU A 460 17.89 28.04 -6.29
CA LEU A 460 17.09 27.33 -7.29
C LEU A 460 16.84 28.23 -8.51
N THR A 461 17.17 27.71 -9.70
CA THR A 461 16.93 28.37 -11.00
C THR A 461 15.52 28.05 -11.55
N ARG A 462 14.88 27.01 -11.06
CA ARG A 462 13.51 26.61 -11.36
C ARG A 462 12.81 26.04 -10.11
N ASN A 463 11.53 25.72 -10.23
CA ASN A 463 10.83 25.02 -9.16
C ASN A 463 11.44 23.62 -8.98
N ILE A 464 11.65 23.23 -7.72
CA ILE A 464 12.18 21.94 -7.35
C ILE A 464 11.08 20.88 -7.51
N LEU A 465 11.43 19.71 -8.05
CA LEU A 465 10.54 18.57 -8.13
C LEU A 465 10.50 17.83 -6.77
N PRO A 466 9.41 17.13 -6.45
CA PRO A 466 9.28 16.44 -5.16
C PRO A 466 10.41 15.44 -4.86
N ASP A 467 10.90 14.69 -5.86
CA ASP A 467 12.03 13.78 -5.74
C ASP A 467 13.34 14.50 -5.47
N GLU A 468 13.59 15.62 -6.17
CA GLU A 468 14.76 16.47 -5.97
C GLU A 468 14.76 17.08 -4.57
N GLN A 469 13.60 17.57 -4.11
CA GLN A 469 13.42 18.12 -2.77
C GLN A 469 13.69 17.05 -1.69
N GLN A 470 13.22 15.83 -1.88
CA GLN A 470 13.48 14.73 -0.96
C GLN A 470 14.96 14.38 -0.86
N ILE A 471 15.67 14.33 -1.98
CA ILE A 471 17.13 14.09 -1.97
C ILE A 471 17.85 15.26 -1.30
N LEU A 472 17.53 16.48 -1.70
CA LEU A 472 18.20 17.67 -1.19
C LEU A 472 18.04 17.83 0.31
N SER A 473 16.85 17.54 0.85
CA SER A 473 16.55 17.64 2.29
C SER A 473 17.33 16.66 3.17
N LEU A 474 18.01 15.67 2.59
CA LEU A 474 18.87 14.75 3.36
C LEU A 474 20.18 15.41 3.80
N PHE A 475 20.67 16.40 3.05
CA PHE A 475 22.00 16.99 3.21
C PHE A 475 21.98 18.52 3.30
N ALA A 476 20.88 19.15 2.90
CA ALA A 476 20.73 20.59 2.86
C ALA A 476 19.46 21.01 3.60
N LYS A 477 19.48 22.24 4.08
CA LYS A 477 18.36 22.89 4.76
C LYS A 477 17.79 23.99 3.90
N GLU A 478 16.48 24.02 3.74
CA GLU A 478 15.78 25.15 3.12
C GLU A 478 15.88 26.37 4.04
N THR A 479 16.44 27.47 3.52
CA THR A 479 16.63 28.73 4.23
C THR A 479 15.59 29.76 3.82
N ASP A 480 15.16 29.74 2.54
CA ASP A 480 14.08 30.55 1.99
C ASP A 480 13.47 29.84 0.78
N HIS A 481 12.34 30.31 0.25
CA HIS A 481 11.51 29.70 -0.80
C HIS A 481 12.27 29.21 -2.06
N LYS A 482 13.47 29.70 -2.36
CA LYS A 482 14.34 29.24 -3.45
C LYS A 482 15.78 29.08 -3.02
N GLN A 483 16.04 29.04 -1.75
CA GLN A 483 17.39 28.98 -1.22
C GLN A 483 17.56 27.84 -0.26
N TRP A 484 18.64 27.09 -0.48
CA TRP A 484 19.04 25.97 0.37
C TRP A 484 20.49 26.12 0.77
N GLU A 485 20.91 25.53 1.85
CA GLU A 485 22.29 25.57 2.35
C GLU A 485 22.72 24.15 2.73
N LEU A 486 23.91 23.70 2.32
CA LEU A 486 24.46 22.44 2.76
C LEU A 486 24.66 22.46 4.29
N SER A 487 24.21 21.42 4.95
CA SER A 487 24.22 21.34 6.41
C SER A 487 25.16 20.23 6.88
N GLU A 488 26.18 20.59 7.66
CA GLU A 488 27.09 19.61 8.29
C GLU A 488 26.31 18.61 9.14
N LEU A 489 25.35 19.10 9.94
CA LEU A 489 24.56 18.25 10.83
C LEU A 489 23.73 17.23 10.04
N LEU A 490 22.99 17.67 9.02
CA LEU A 490 22.18 16.76 8.21
C LEU A 490 23.06 15.75 7.46
N THR A 491 24.21 16.18 6.94
CA THR A 491 25.16 15.29 6.27
C THR A 491 25.69 14.21 7.23
N LEU A 492 26.09 14.58 8.44
CA LEU A 492 26.54 13.62 9.45
C LEU A 492 25.45 12.65 9.88
N GLU A 493 24.22 13.14 10.08
CA GLU A 493 23.06 12.29 10.34
C GLU A 493 22.76 11.34 9.18
N ALA A 494 22.89 11.78 7.94
CA ALA A 494 22.71 10.95 6.77
C ALA A 494 23.78 9.83 6.70
N ILE A 495 25.03 10.15 6.97
CA ILE A 495 26.12 9.16 7.05
C ILE A 495 25.88 8.17 8.21
N GLU A 496 25.45 8.64 9.38
CA GLU A 496 25.09 7.76 10.51
C GLU A 496 23.97 6.78 10.15
N LYS A 497 23.01 7.22 9.34
CA LYS A 497 21.92 6.40 8.80
C LYS A 497 22.38 5.44 7.70
N GLY A 498 23.63 5.53 7.25
CA GLY A 498 24.23 4.64 6.25
C GLY A 498 24.11 5.13 4.82
N GLN A 499 23.88 6.44 4.62
CA GLN A 499 23.81 7.05 3.29
C GLN A 499 25.21 7.32 2.75
N ASN A 500 25.34 7.26 1.40
CA ASN A 500 26.58 7.53 0.72
C ASN A 500 26.64 8.98 0.25
N THR A 501 27.65 9.72 0.66
CA THR A 501 27.86 11.11 0.24
C THR A 501 28.26 11.23 -1.23
N GLU A 502 28.81 10.16 -1.83
CA GLU A 502 29.14 10.15 -3.27
C GLU A 502 27.87 10.25 -4.11
N ASP A 503 26.80 9.54 -3.76
CA ASP A 503 25.52 9.61 -4.48
C ASP A 503 24.94 11.05 -4.44
N PHE A 504 25.09 11.74 -3.31
CA PHE A 504 24.62 13.11 -3.18
C PHE A 504 25.52 14.10 -3.93
N TYR A 505 26.84 13.90 -3.90
CA TYR A 505 27.78 14.69 -4.70
C TYR A 505 27.47 14.55 -6.20
N ASP A 506 27.20 13.34 -6.68
CA ASP A 506 26.80 13.08 -8.05
C ASP A 506 25.47 13.77 -8.40
N PHE A 507 24.50 13.77 -7.48
CA PHE A 507 23.25 14.53 -7.64
C PHE A 507 23.52 16.03 -7.78
N LEU A 508 24.34 16.61 -6.91
CA LEU A 508 24.71 18.01 -7.00
C LEU A 508 25.40 18.31 -8.33
N GLN A 509 26.35 17.48 -8.75
CA GLN A 509 27.09 17.67 -9.99
C GLN A 509 26.18 17.62 -11.23
N GLN A 510 25.19 16.74 -11.25
CA GLN A 510 24.25 16.59 -12.35
C GLN A 510 23.21 17.72 -12.43
N ARG A 511 22.89 18.34 -11.30
CA ARG A 511 21.82 19.35 -11.20
C ARG A 511 22.33 20.80 -11.13
N CYS A 512 23.61 21.00 -10.90
CA CYS A 512 24.19 22.32 -10.85
C CYS A 512 24.34 22.92 -12.25
N VAL A 513 24.01 24.21 -12.40
CA VAL A 513 24.17 24.97 -13.66
C VAL A 513 25.65 25.07 -14.08
N GLN A 514 26.52 25.20 -13.09
CA GLN A 514 27.97 25.36 -13.27
C GLN A 514 28.71 24.16 -12.66
N LYS A 515 30.01 24.07 -12.95
CA LYS A 515 30.86 23.10 -12.29
C LYS A 515 30.89 23.38 -10.79
N LEU A 516 30.72 22.33 -9.98
CA LEU A 516 30.76 22.46 -8.53
C LEU A 516 32.07 23.05 -8.06
N PRO A 517 32.06 23.99 -7.09
CA PRO A 517 33.27 24.45 -6.40
C PRO A 517 34.03 23.27 -5.76
N LEU A 518 35.37 23.36 -5.71
CA LEU A 518 36.19 22.30 -5.07
C LEU A 518 35.86 22.14 -3.59
N GLU A 519 35.50 23.24 -2.95
CA GLU A 519 35.10 23.31 -1.53
C GLU A 519 33.93 22.38 -1.20
N VAL A 520 33.04 22.10 -2.16
CA VAL A 520 31.93 21.14 -1.98
C VAL A 520 32.46 19.72 -1.83
N MET A 521 33.48 19.35 -2.60
CA MET A 521 34.12 18.04 -2.46
C MET A 521 34.86 17.93 -1.13
N ASP A 522 35.58 18.97 -0.74
CA ASP A 522 36.29 19.06 0.53
C ASP A 522 35.30 18.96 1.71
N PHE A 523 34.16 19.63 1.61
CA PHE A 523 33.07 19.53 2.60
C PHE A 523 32.66 18.07 2.84
N PHE A 524 32.33 17.30 1.80
CA PHE A 524 31.89 15.90 1.95
C PHE A 524 33.02 15.01 2.47
N THR A 525 34.26 15.25 2.05
CA THR A 525 35.43 14.52 2.53
C THR A 525 35.61 14.74 4.04
N GLU A 526 35.52 15.99 4.49
CA GLU A 526 35.63 16.34 5.91
C GLU A 526 34.49 15.69 6.74
N GLN A 527 33.24 15.68 6.24
CA GLN A 527 32.15 15.05 6.96
C GLN A 527 32.32 13.52 7.04
N ASN A 528 32.83 12.86 5.99
CA ASN A 528 33.17 11.44 6.04
C ASN A 528 34.26 11.15 7.06
N ASP A 529 35.31 11.96 7.11
CA ASP A 529 36.39 11.83 8.09
C ASP A 529 35.87 12.01 9.53
N LYS A 530 35.01 13.01 9.76
CA LYS A 530 34.33 13.21 11.06
C LYS A 530 33.46 12.01 11.45
N ALA A 531 32.68 11.47 10.50
CA ALA A 531 31.79 10.35 10.74
C ALA A 531 32.53 9.03 11.05
N THR A 532 33.73 8.87 10.51
CA THR A 532 34.57 7.68 10.71
C THR A 532 35.61 7.83 11.81
N ALA A 533 35.75 9.02 12.41
CA ALA A 533 36.72 9.33 13.47
C ALA A 533 36.52 8.46 14.72
N PHE A 534 35.32 7.98 14.98
CA PHE A 534 35.03 7.11 16.10
C PHE A 534 34.53 5.75 15.61
N SER A 535 34.96 4.68 16.27
CA SER A 535 34.44 3.34 16.02
C SER A 535 33.77 2.78 17.27
N ASP A 536 32.63 2.11 17.12
CA ASP A 536 31.98 1.42 18.24
C ASP A 536 32.81 0.22 18.69
N GLY A 537 33.48 0.35 19.84
CA GLY A 537 34.25 -0.72 20.48
C GLY A 537 33.39 -1.87 21.02
N GLY A 538 32.07 -1.72 20.99
CA GLY A 538 31.10 -2.66 21.55
C GLY A 538 30.82 -2.41 23.03
N ARG A 539 29.95 -3.25 23.61
CA ARG A 539 29.57 -3.17 25.02
C ARG A 539 30.63 -3.79 25.90
N ALA A 540 30.80 -3.21 27.07
CA ALA A 540 31.77 -3.68 28.05
C ALA A 540 31.22 -3.56 29.47
N GLN A 541 31.68 -4.43 30.37
CA GLN A 541 31.40 -4.37 31.79
C GLN A 541 32.53 -3.64 32.52
N LEU A 542 32.19 -2.65 33.33
CA LEU A 542 33.11 -2.04 34.27
C LEU A 542 33.15 -2.90 35.55
N ILE A 543 34.33 -3.42 35.90
CA ILE A 543 34.55 -4.30 37.06
C ILE A 543 35.44 -3.59 38.04
N HIS A 544 34.99 -3.45 39.29
CA HIS A 544 35.76 -2.85 40.37
C HIS A 544 36.39 -3.90 41.27
N SER A 545 37.63 -3.62 41.74
CA SER A 545 38.33 -4.45 42.72
C SER A 545 39.38 -3.65 43.49
N SER A 546 40.13 -4.31 44.37
CA SER A 546 41.25 -3.67 45.04
C SER A 546 42.39 -3.36 44.06
N SER A 547 43.12 -2.27 44.29
CA SER A 547 44.24 -1.84 43.42
C SER A 547 45.30 -2.93 43.24
N ARG A 548 45.51 -3.75 44.27
CA ARG A 548 46.45 -4.87 44.23
C ARG A 548 45.97 -5.96 43.26
N LEU A 549 44.68 -6.29 43.32
CA LEU A 549 44.11 -7.33 42.45
C LEU A 549 43.99 -6.83 41.01
N ILE A 550 43.65 -5.57 40.77
CA ILE A 550 43.60 -4.98 39.41
C ILE A 550 45.01 -5.05 38.77
N LYS A 551 46.05 -4.63 39.46
CA LYS A 551 47.43 -4.73 38.97
C LYS A 551 47.82 -6.16 38.62
N PHE A 552 47.42 -7.13 39.45
CA PHE A 552 47.65 -8.54 39.20
C PHE A 552 46.91 -9.06 37.96
N ILE A 553 45.63 -8.78 37.84
CA ILE A 553 44.80 -9.22 36.70
C ILE A 553 45.31 -8.64 35.37
N VAL A 554 45.73 -7.38 35.35
CA VAL A 554 46.23 -6.71 34.13
C VAL A 554 47.62 -7.22 33.72
N SER A 555 48.44 -7.67 34.68
CA SER A 555 49.76 -8.20 34.39
C SER A 555 49.78 -9.69 34.07
N GLU A 556 48.77 -10.46 34.47
CA GLU A 556 48.74 -11.92 34.34
C GLU A 556 48.47 -12.35 32.89
N LYS A 557 49.26 -13.31 32.38
CA LYS A 557 49.20 -13.78 30.96
C LYS A 557 47.80 -14.24 30.52
N THR A 558 47.01 -14.80 31.42
CA THR A 558 45.71 -15.37 31.15
C THR A 558 44.58 -14.33 31.06
N THR A 559 44.78 -13.15 31.65
CA THR A 559 43.72 -12.10 31.73
C THR A 559 44.10 -10.79 31.05
N LYS A 560 45.40 -10.50 30.87
CA LYS A 560 45.87 -9.22 30.31
C LYS A 560 45.27 -8.82 28.94
N ASN A 561 44.95 -9.79 28.09
CA ASN A 561 44.37 -9.54 26.77
C ASN A 561 42.84 -9.58 26.79
N LEU A 562 42.23 -9.86 27.94
CA LEU A 562 40.78 -9.99 28.11
C LEU A 562 40.15 -8.76 28.77
N CYS A 563 40.98 -7.90 29.37
CA CYS A 563 40.53 -6.69 30.05
C CYS A 563 41.45 -5.50 29.74
N GLN A 564 40.94 -4.30 29.94
CA GLN A 564 41.71 -3.05 29.86
C GLN A 564 41.61 -2.30 31.20
N GLN A 565 42.70 -1.81 31.71
CA GLN A 565 42.70 -1.01 32.94
C GLN A 565 42.11 0.38 32.66
N VAL A 566 41.14 0.81 33.45
CA VAL A 566 40.54 2.13 33.42
C VAL A 566 41.20 3.05 34.44
N ASP A 567 41.30 2.56 35.66
CA ASP A 567 41.94 3.27 36.76
C ASP A 567 42.62 2.27 37.74
N SER A 568 43.09 2.75 38.88
CA SER A 568 43.77 1.91 39.88
C SER A 568 42.90 0.82 40.52
N ARG A 569 41.55 0.95 40.40
CA ARG A 569 40.56 0.05 41.02
C ARG A 569 39.55 -0.53 40.03
N SER A 570 39.70 -0.23 38.74
CA SER A 570 38.69 -0.58 37.73
C SER A 570 39.34 -1.14 36.47
N ILE A 571 38.70 -2.15 35.91
CA ILE A 571 39.00 -2.70 34.58
C ILE A 571 37.72 -2.77 33.74
N LEU A 572 37.88 -2.69 32.43
CA LEU A 572 36.86 -2.84 31.43
C LEU A 572 37.02 -4.18 30.73
N VAL A 573 35.93 -4.94 30.63
CA VAL A 573 35.89 -6.24 29.95
C VAL A 573 34.81 -6.21 28.90
N LEU A 574 35.18 -6.36 27.62
CA LEU A 574 34.22 -6.41 26.53
C LEU A 574 33.26 -7.60 26.68
N ASP A 575 31.97 -7.42 26.41
CA ASP A 575 30.95 -8.48 26.53
C ASP A 575 31.34 -9.74 25.74
N LYS A 576 31.97 -9.57 24.57
CA LYS A 576 32.49 -10.68 23.75
C LYS A 576 33.59 -11.50 24.42
N LYS A 577 34.33 -10.91 25.38
CA LYS A 577 35.43 -11.55 26.14
C LYS A 577 35.01 -11.95 27.56
N GLU A 578 33.81 -11.63 28.01
CA GLU A 578 33.34 -11.85 29.38
C GLU A 578 33.42 -13.32 29.79
N LYS A 579 32.99 -14.25 28.95
CA LYS A 579 33.01 -15.70 29.26
C LYS A 579 34.45 -16.22 29.48
N GLU A 580 35.38 -15.78 28.64
CA GLU A 580 36.80 -16.16 28.75
C GLU A 580 37.42 -15.54 29.99
N PHE A 581 37.13 -14.29 30.27
CA PHE A 581 37.59 -13.58 31.45
C PHE A 581 37.08 -14.25 32.74
N ARG A 582 35.79 -14.58 32.84
CA ARG A 582 35.25 -15.33 33.98
C ARG A 582 35.91 -16.70 34.17
N LYS A 583 36.21 -17.41 33.08
CA LYS A 583 36.92 -18.68 33.11
C LYS A 583 38.37 -18.52 33.61
N ALA A 584 39.05 -17.48 33.17
CA ALA A 584 40.42 -17.17 33.63
C ALA A 584 40.43 -16.80 35.12
N LEU A 585 39.50 -15.95 35.58
CA LEU A 585 39.38 -15.62 37.01
C LEU A 585 39.16 -16.86 37.89
N LYS A 586 38.28 -17.79 37.47
CA LYS A 586 38.05 -19.03 38.22
C LYS A 586 39.29 -19.89 38.35
N LYS A 587 40.11 -19.98 37.28
CA LYS A 587 41.39 -20.69 37.34
C LYS A 587 42.38 -20.06 38.31
N MET A 588 42.28 -18.75 38.54
CA MET A 588 43.11 -17.99 39.48
C MET A 588 42.51 -17.97 40.91
N GLY A 589 41.39 -18.68 41.15
CA GLY A 589 40.74 -18.74 42.45
C GLY A 589 39.79 -17.57 42.76
N TYR A 590 39.44 -16.74 41.75
CA TYR A 590 38.52 -15.61 41.91
C TYR A 590 37.20 -15.84 41.21
N LEU A 591 36.15 -15.17 41.70
CA LEU A 591 34.81 -15.26 41.14
C LEU A 591 34.26 -13.86 40.86
N LEU A 592 33.69 -13.67 39.66
CA LEU A 592 32.91 -12.51 39.34
C LEU A 592 31.42 -12.89 39.47
N PRO A 593 30.63 -12.26 40.36
CA PRO A 593 29.19 -12.56 40.52
C PRO A 593 28.41 -12.38 39.20
N LEU A 594 27.37 -13.22 38.99
CA LEU A 594 26.48 -13.12 37.84
C LEU A 594 25.37 -12.07 38.04
N THR A 595 25.09 -11.73 39.30
CA THR A 595 24.08 -10.76 39.68
C THR A 595 24.74 -9.59 40.40
N HIS A 596 24.45 -8.37 39.94
CA HIS A 596 24.75 -7.18 40.73
C HIS A 596 23.91 -7.21 42.02
N LYS A 597 24.53 -7.40 43.17
CA LYS A 597 23.92 -6.92 44.39
C LYS A 597 24.11 -5.40 44.40
N ILE A 598 22.97 -4.69 44.14
CA ILE A 598 22.85 -3.27 44.40
C ILE A 598 22.99 -3.04 45.91
#